data_07d0a7319e8fd3ef2e8f4adf1b939376
#
_entry.id   07d0a7319e8fd3ef2e8f4adf1b939376
#
_cell.length_a   1.000
_cell.length_b   1.000
_cell.length_c   1.000
_cell.angle_alpha   90.00
_cell.angle_beta   90.00
_cell.angle_gamma   90.00
#
_symmetry.space_group_name_H-M   'P 1'
#
loop_
_entity.id
_entity.type
_entity.pdbx_description
1 polymer ?
#
loop_
_entity_poly.entity_id
_entity_poly.type
_entity_poly.pdbx_seq_one_letter_code
_entity_poly.pdbx_strand_id
1 'polypeptide(L)'
;RTSELIPLCHLLQLTKCTVDFELLAENGSYAVQTQCLVKTTGKTGVEMEALTGVQIALLTIYDMCKAVDKAMVITDVHLLSKAGGKSGDFVWKQASEA
;
A
#
# COMPACT_ATOMS: atom_id res chain seq x y z
N ARG A 1 15.93 -1.09 -0.38
CA ARG A 1 15.47 -0.39 0.81
C ARG A 1 14.11 -0.81 1.27
N THR A 2 13.20 -1.04 0.32
CA THR A 2 11.88 -1.54 0.71
C THR A 2 12.00 -2.85 1.47
N SER A 3 12.88 -3.75 1.03
CA SER A 3 13.05 -5.03 1.70
C SER A 3 13.65 -4.89 3.10
N GLU A 4 14.41 -3.82 3.36
CA GLU A 4 14.91 -3.54 4.71
C GLU A 4 13.80 -3.03 5.61
N LEU A 5 12.88 -2.24 5.05
CA LEU A 5 11.77 -1.67 5.79
C LEU A 5 10.65 -2.67 6.00
N ILE A 6 10.62 -3.74 5.18
CA ILE A 6 9.63 -4.80 5.30
C ILE A 6 10.39 -6.11 5.50
N PRO A 7 10.79 -6.42 6.73
CA PRO A 7 11.63 -7.59 7.00
C PRO A 7 11.02 -8.89 6.49
N LEU A 8 9.70 -9.00 6.45
CA LEU A 8 9.04 -10.20 5.99
C LEU A 8 9.31 -10.50 4.52
N CYS A 9 9.70 -9.51 3.74
CA CYS A 9 10.08 -9.73 2.35
C CYS A 9 11.27 -10.66 2.21
N HIS A 10 12.12 -10.73 3.23
CA HIS A 10 13.28 -11.63 3.21
C HIS A 10 12.90 -13.06 3.59
N LEU A 11 11.77 -13.22 4.29
CA LEU A 11 11.33 -14.53 4.77
C LEU A 11 10.40 -15.22 3.78
N LEU A 12 9.77 -14.46 2.90
CA LEU A 12 8.81 -14.98 1.93
C LEU A 12 9.43 -15.00 0.55
N GLN A 13 9.00 -15.95 -0.26
CA GLN A 13 9.46 -16.04 -1.65
C GLN A 13 8.59 -15.14 -2.52
N LEU A 14 8.86 -13.86 -2.48
CA LEU A 14 8.13 -12.89 -3.27
C LEU A 14 8.59 -12.95 -4.72
N THR A 15 7.64 -13.01 -5.63
CA THR A 15 7.92 -12.97 -7.06
C THR A 15 7.84 -11.56 -7.61
N LYS A 16 7.15 -10.67 -6.90
CA LYS A 16 6.99 -9.30 -7.36
C LYS A 16 6.61 -8.40 -6.19
N CYS A 17 7.19 -7.21 -6.17
CA CYS A 17 6.80 -6.16 -5.23
C CYS A 17 6.94 -4.84 -5.97
N THR A 18 5.83 -4.15 -6.19
CA THR A 18 5.84 -2.86 -6.88
C THR A 18 5.04 -1.85 -6.09
N VAL A 19 5.48 -0.59 -6.18
CA VAL A 19 4.79 0.53 -5.55
C VAL A 19 4.54 1.57 -6.63
N ASP A 20 3.29 1.97 -6.78
CA ASP A 20 2.88 2.96 -7.77
C ASP A 20 2.26 4.16 -7.07
N PHE A 21 2.39 5.32 -7.71
CA PHE A 21 1.90 6.58 -7.19
C PHE A 21 1.05 7.28 -8.23
N GLU A 22 0.05 8.00 -7.76
CA GLU A 22 -0.79 8.82 -8.64
C GLU A 22 -1.10 10.13 -7.94
N LEU A 23 -0.88 11.24 -8.64
CA LEU A 23 -1.22 12.56 -8.13
C LEU A 23 -2.67 12.86 -8.48
N LEU A 24 -3.48 13.14 -7.45
CA LEU A 24 -4.88 13.45 -7.61
C LEU A 24 -5.11 14.92 -7.30
N ALA A 25 -5.95 15.58 -8.11
CA ALA A 25 -6.32 16.96 -7.88
C ALA A 25 -7.83 17.10 -8.05
N GLU A 26 -8.49 17.66 -7.04
CA GLU A 26 -9.94 17.79 -7.06
C GLU A 26 -10.35 18.98 -6.19
N ASN A 27 -11.11 19.89 -6.77
CA ASN A 27 -11.69 21.03 -6.04
C ASN A 27 -10.65 21.87 -5.29
N GLY A 28 -9.48 22.05 -5.89
CA GLY A 28 -8.42 22.85 -5.29
C GLY A 28 -7.59 22.08 -4.26
N SER A 29 -7.92 20.84 -3.99
CA SER A 29 -7.16 20.00 -3.10
C SER A 29 -6.30 19.02 -3.89
N TYR A 30 -5.18 18.62 -3.29
CA TYR A 30 -4.25 17.66 -3.91
C TYR A 30 -4.00 16.50 -2.99
N ALA A 31 -3.79 15.34 -3.59
CA ALA A 31 -3.46 14.14 -2.84
C ALA A 31 -2.53 13.26 -3.65
N VAL A 32 -1.77 12.42 -2.96
CA VAL A 32 -0.99 11.37 -3.61
C VAL A 32 -1.61 10.04 -3.19
N GLN A 33 -2.07 9.30 -4.17
CA GLN A 33 -2.56 7.94 -3.94
C GLN A 33 -1.42 6.97 -4.19
N THR A 34 -1.26 6.02 -3.30
CA THR A 34 -0.18 5.06 -3.37
C THR A 34 -0.76 3.65 -3.34
N GLN A 35 -0.28 2.79 -4.21
CA GLN A 35 -0.66 1.39 -4.24
C GLN A 35 0.58 0.51 -4.18
N CYS A 36 0.50 -0.56 -3.42
CA CYS A 36 1.57 -1.55 -3.31
C CYS A 36 1.02 -2.90 -3.72
N LEU A 37 1.68 -3.51 -4.69
CA LEU A 37 1.32 -4.84 -5.17
C LEU A 37 2.42 -5.81 -4.77
N VAL A 38 2.03 -6.90 -4.11
CA VAL A 38 2.96 -7.95 -3.70
C VAL A 38 2.44 -9.28 -4.21
N LYS A 39 3.32 -10.07 -4.81
CA LYS A 39 3.01 -11.42 -5.26
C LYS A 39 4.00 -12.41 -4.67
N THR A 40 3.54 -13.62 -4.45
CA THR A 40 4.38 -14.71 -3.94
C THR A 40 4.07 -15.99 -4.69
N THR A 41 5.03 -16.90 -4.74
CA THR A 41 4.82 -18.25 -5.27
C THR A 41 4.30 -19.20 -4.19
N GLY A 42 4.39 -18.80 -2.93
CA GLY A 42 3.93 -19.63 -1.83
C GLY A 42 2.43 -19.61 -1.68
N LYS A 43 1.93 -20.45 -0.78
CA LYS A 43 0.51 -20.52 -0.47
C LYS A 43 0.09 -19.55 0.62
N THR A 44 1.07 -18.94 1.29
CA THR A 44 0.81 -17.95 2.34
C THR A 44 0.44 -16.62 1.73
N GLY A 45 -0.53 -15.94 2.32
CA GLY A 45 -0.90 -14.61 1.86
C GLY A 45 0.18 -13.58 2.18
N VAL A 46 0.15 -12.49 1.43
CA VAL A 46 1.13 -11.40 1.59
C VAL A 46 0.43 -10.06 1.85
N GLU A 47 -0.75 -10.11 2.46
CA GLU A 47 -1.52 -8.91 2.77
C GLU A 47 -0.75 -7.97 3.69
N MET A 48 -0.09 -8.52 4.70
CA MET A 48 0.64 -7.69 5.66
C MET A 48 1.84 -7.03 5.02
N GLU A 49 2.50 -7.71 4.09
CA GLU A 49 3.62 -7.12 3.36
C GLU A 49 3.14 -5.96 2.49
N ALA A 50 2.01 -6.13 1.81
CA ALA A 50 1.45 -5.07 0.98
C ALA A 50 1.02 -3.87 1.82
N LEU A 51 0.32 -4.12 2.93
CA LEU A 51 -0.12 -3.06 3.82
C LEU A 51 1.06 -2.33 4.46
N THR A 52 2.09 -3.06 4.84
CA THR A 52 3.29 -2.46 5.40
C THR A 52 4.01 -1.62 4.36
N GLY A 53 4.14 -2.15 3.15
CA GLY A 53 4.84 -1.44 2.08
C GLY A 53 4.17 -0.14 1.70
N VAL A 54 2.85 -0.13 1.57
CA VAL A 54 2.14 1.09 1.20
C VAL A 54 2.23 2.14 2.31
N GLN A 55 2.20 1.72 3.57
CA GLN A 55 2.31 2.67 4.67
C GLN A 55 3.69 3.28 4.75
N ILE A 56 4.74 2.49 4.53
CA ILE A 56 6.11 3.02 4.51
C ILE A 56 6.28 4.00 3.35
N ALA A 57 5.69 3.70 2.19
CA ALA A 57 5.73 4.61 1.06
C ALA A 57 5.06 5.94 1.39
N LEU A 58 3.91 5.90 2.05
CA LEU A 58 3.19 7.11 2.46
C LEU A 58 4.00 7.91 3.48
N LEU A 59 4.62 7.25 4.45
CA LEU A 59 5.47 7.91 5.43
C LEU A 59 6.67 8.58 4.77
N THR A 60 7.24 7.94 3.76
CA THR A 60 8.36 8.50 3.01
C THR A 60 7.93 9.76 2.28
N ILE A 61 6.76 9.73 1.64
CA ILE A 61 6.22 10.90 0.95
C ILE A 61 6.01 12.04 1.95
N TYR A 62 5.42 11.74 3.10
CA TYR A 62 5.19 12.73 4.14
C TYR A 62 6.52 13.36 4.58
N ASP A 63 7.51 12.53 4.84
CA ASP A 63 8.81 13.01 5.29
C ASP A 63 9.46 13.94 4.27
N MET A 64 9.33 13.60 2.98
CA MET A 64 9.92 14.42 1.92
C MET A 64 9.19 15.72 1.70
N CYS A 65 7.89 15.77 1.98
CA CYS A 65 7.06 16.93 1.67
C CYS A 65 6.71 17.79 2.90
N LYS A 66 7.01 17.34 4.09
CA LYS A 66 6.59 18.04 5.32
C LYS A 66 7.16 19.44 5.45
N ALA A 67 8.29 19.72 4.79
CA ALA A 67 8.87 21.05 4.82
C ALA A 67 7.96 22.07 4.14
N VAL A 68 7.15 21.61 3.17
CA VAL A 68 6.22 22.47 2.45
C VAL A 68 4.86 22.50 3.15
N ASP A 69 4.39 21.35 3.63
CA ASP A 69 3.06 21.25 4.24
C ASP A 69 3.06 20.17 5.32
N LYS A 70 3.04 20.59 6.58
CA LYS A 70 2.99 19.66 7.72
C LYS A 70 1.58 19.18 8.01
N ALA A 71 0.58 19.79 7.40
CA ALA A 71 -0.81 19.47 7.65
C ALA A 71 -1.34 18.32 6.78
N MET A 72 -0.47 17.69 6.01
CA MET A 72 -0.86 16.52 5.23
C MET A 72 -1.35 15.41 6.14
N VAL A 73 -2.36 14.67 5.66
CA VAL A 73 -2.96 13.59 6.41
C VAL A 73 -2.78 12.29 5.64
N ILE A 74 -2.29 11.27 6.33
CA ILE A 74 -2.26 9.90 5.78
C ILE A 74 -3.58 9.25 6.17
N THR A 75 -4.32 8.77 5.18
CA THR A 75 -5.66 8.26 5.42
C THR A 75 -6.01 7.13 4.45
N ASP A 76 -7.08 6.43 4.75
CA ASP A 76 -7.70 5.43 3.85
C ASP A 76 -6.73 4.33 3.43
N VAL A 77 -5.90 3.87 4.35
CA VAL A 77 -4.99 2.75 4.08
C VAL A 77 -5.74 1.45 4.29
N HIS A 78 -5.86 0.66 3.24
CA HIS A 78 -6.57 -0.61 3.31
C HIS A 78 -6.17 -1.53 2.18
N LEU A 79 -6.53 -2.80 2.30
CA LEU A 79 -6.32 -3.78 1.26
C LEU A 79 -7.36 -3.54 0.16
N LEU A 80 -6.90 -3.44 -1.09
CA LEU A 80 -7.81 -3.28 -2.23
C LEU A 80 -8.35 -4.63 -2.70
N SER A 81 -7.46 -5.59 -2.84
CA SER A 81 -7.85 -6.92 -3.30
C SER A 81 -6.76 -7.91 -2.96
N LYS A 82 -7.14 -9.16 -2.91
CA LYS A 82 -6.21 -10.27 -2.82
C LYS A 82 -6.79 -11.46 -3.55
N ALA A 83 -5.91 -12.32 -4.05
CA ALA A 83 -6.30 -13.57 -4.68
C ALA A 83 -5.53 -14.70 -4.00
N GLY A 84 -6.22 -15.81 -3.76
CA GLY A 84 -5.63 -16.98 -3.13
C GLY A 84 -5.54 -16.86 -1.63
N GLY A 85 -4.67 -17.69 -1.02
CA GLY A 85 -4.54 -17.75 0.42
C GLY A 85 -5.66 -18.53 1.06
N LYS A 86 -5.63 -18.64 2.39
CA LYS A 86 -6.61 -19.44 3.14
C LYS A 86 -8.01 -18.86 3.08
N SER A 87 -8.11 -17.52 3.06
CA SER A 87 -9.41 -16.84 3.09
C SER A 87 -10.02 -16.68 1.70
N GLY A 88 -9.30 -17.07 0.64
CA GLY A 88 -9.77 -16.90 -0.71
C GLY A 88 -9.64 -15.46 -1.20
N ASP A 89 -10.40 -15.14 -2.23
CA ASP A 89 -10.31 -13.84 -2.88
C ASP A 89 -11.07 -12.79 -2.12
N PHE A 90 -10.61 -11.55 -2.25
CA PHE A 90 -11.21 -10.40 -1.58
C PHE A 90 -11.10 -9.16 -2.48
N VAL A 91 -12.16 -8.37 -2.51
CA VAL A 91 -12.16 -7.06 -3.16
C VAL A 91 -12.84 -6.07 -2.23
N TRP A 92 -12.13 -4.97 -1.93
CA TRP A 92 -12.65 -3.93 -1.05
C TRP A 92 -13.75 -3.12 -1.75
N LYS A 93 -14.80 -2.81 -0.99
CA LYS A 93 -15.89 -1.97 -1.48
C LYS A 93 -16.16 -0.86 -0.49
N GLN A 94 -16.45 0.33 -1.03
CA GLN A 94 -16.85 1.44 -0.17
C GLN A 94 -18.23 1.16 0.43
N ALA A 95 -18.46 1.72 1.63
CA ALA A 95 -19.73 1.54 2.29
C ALA A 95 -20.90 2.04 1.43
N SER A 96 -20.68 3.10 0.66
CA SER A 96 -21.69 3.65 -0.22
C SER A 96 -22.07 2.72 -1.39
N GLU A 97 -21.24 1.72 -1.65
CA GLU A 97 -21.48 0.75 -2.72
C GLU A 97 -22.14 -0.53 -2.19
N ALA A 98 -22.16 -0.66 -0.90
CA ALA A 98 -22.79 -1.80 -0.27
C ALA A 98 -24.30 -1.63 -0.20
#